data_643be979c2a7a2e9c913e75f06495c50
#
_entry.id   643be979c2a7a2e9c913e75f06495c50
#
_cell.length_a   1.000
_cell.length_b   1.000
_cell.length_c   1.000
_cell.angle_alpha   90.00
_cell.angle_beta   90.00
_cell.angle_gamma   90.00
#
_symmetry.space_group_name_H-M   'P 1'
#
loop_
_entity.id
_entity.type
_entity.pdbx_description
1 polymer ?
#
loop_
_entity_poly.entity_id
_entity_poly.type
_entity_poly.pdbx_seq_one_letter_code
_entity_poly.pdbx_strand_id
1 'polypeptide(L)'
;MRQLLRRYGSVNVPIFGVGLIVYGTVMILAPERSFGALAYQQGPFLLCGKNWWGAAFVIASILALTIRHLTAIFPLMCVVAGWGIAMMIAAATVDGVSPLAGIYPMMVAVALLVSVSIRGFRPPHLRRARAE
;
A
#
# COMPACT_ATOMS: atom_id res chain seq x y z
N MET A 1 21.61 10.27 -10.28
CA MET A 1 20.14 10.15 -10.24
C MET A 1 19.64 8.70 -10.36
N ARG A 2 19.97 7.92 -11.41
CA ARG A 2 19.53 6.51 -11.59
C ARG A 2 19.96 5.57 -10.45
N GLN A 3 21.15 5.74 -9.86
CA GLN A 3 21.62 4.91 -8.73
C GLN A 3 20.88 5.23 -7.41
N LEU A 4 20.58 6.51 -7.17
CA LEU A 4 19.77 6.93 -6.03
C LEU A 4 18.34 6.37 -6.11
N LEU A 5 17.69 6.49 -7.27
CA LEU A 5 16.36 5.93 -7.50
C LEU A 5 16.33 4.39 -7.31
N ARG A 6 17.41 3.67 -7.69
CA ARG A 6 17.53 2.23 -7.43
C ARG A 6 17.64 1.90 -5.95
N ARG A 7 18.37 2.70 -5.17
CA ARG A 7 18.46 2.55 -3.71
C ARG A 7 17.12 2.78 -3.03
N TYR A 8 16.44 3.88 -3.38
CA TYR A 8 15.12 4.19 -2.82
C TYR A 8 14.07 3.14 -3.16
N GLY A 9 14.02 2.67 -4.41
CA GLY A 9 13.07 1.62 -4.82
C GLY A 9 13.29 0.27 -4.15
N SER A 10 14.52 -0.06 -3.71
CA SER A 10 14.80 -1.32 -2.99
C SER A 10 14.45 -1.25 -1.51
N VAL A 11 14.36 -0.06 -0.92
CA VAL A 11 14.10 0.14 0.51
C VAL A 11 12.60 0.38 0.77
N ASN A 12 11.90 1.04 -0.14
CA ASN A 12 10.50 1.42 0.05
C ASN A 12 9.56 0.21 0.23
N VAL A 13 9.70 -0.82 -0.59
CA VAL A 13 8.81 -2.00 -0.51
C VAL A 13 8.91 -2.72 0.84
N PRO A 14 10.10 -3.05 1.38
CA PRO A 14 10.20 -3.62 2.72
C PRO A 14 9.62 -2.73 3.81
N ILE A 15 9.91 -1.43 3.79
CA ILE A 15 9.43 -0.50 4.82
C ILE A 15 7.91 -0.42 4.80
N PHE A 16 7.31 -0.18 3.64
CA PHE A 16 5.85 -0.10 3.51
C PHE A 16 5.19 -1.46 3.77
N GLY A 17 5.79 -2.56 3.31
CA GLY A 17 5.27 -3.90 3.54
C GLY A 17 5.20 -4.23 5.03
N VAL A 18 6.27 -4.02 5.79
CA VAL A 18 6.28 -4.25 7.24
C VAL A 18 5.31 -3.30 7.95
N GLY A 19 5.32 -2.02 7.61
CA GLY A 19 4.41 -1.03 8.19
C GLY A 19 2.94 -1.39 7.98
N LEU A 20 2.58 -1.88 6.78
CA LEU A 20 1.20 -2.28 6.46
C LEU A 20 0.81 -3.62 7.09
N ILE A 21 1.76 -4.54 7.35
CA ILE A 21 1.49 -5.74 8.17
C ILE A 21 1.12 -5.32 9.59
N VAL A 22 1.90 -4.43 10.20
CA VAL A 22 1.62 -3.92 11.55
C VAL A 22 0.25 -3.23 11.58
N TYR A 23 0.00 -2.34 10.61
CA TYR A 23 -1.27 -1.62 10.52
C TYR A 23 -2.46 -2.56 10.34
N GLY A 24 -2.38 -3.52 9.42
CA GLY A 24 -3.42 -4.51 9.20
C GLY A 24 -3.68 -5.40 10.41
N THR A 25 -2.62 -5.81 11.12
CA THR A 25 -2.72 -6.59 12.35
C THR A 25 -3.42 -5.78 13.45
N VAL A 26 -3.05 -4.51 13.63
CA VAL A 26 -3.72 -3.60 14.56
C VAL A 26 -5.20 -3.45 14.21
N MET A 27 -5.54 -3.32 12.92
CA MET A 27 -6.94 -3.24 12.49
C MET A 27 -7.75 -4.49 12.89
N ILE A 28 -7.16 -5.68 12.78
CA ILE A 28 -7.86 -6.94 13.16
C ILE A 28 -8.04 -7.02 14.69
N LEU A 29 -6.96 -6.75 15.44
CA LEU A 29 -6.93 -6.97 16.89
C LEU A 29 -7.57 -5.84 17.69
N ALA A 30 -7.55 -4.61 17.20
CA ALA A 30 -8.09 -3.46 17.93
C ALA A 30 -9.61 -3.54 18.04
N PRO A 31 -10.20 -3.12 19.18
CA PRO A 31 -11.62 -3.09 19.35
C PRO A 31 -12.29 -2.14 18.35
N GLU A 32 -13.52 -2.41 17.97
CA GLU A 32 -14.27 -1.62 16.97
C GLU A 32 -14.36 -0.12 17.32
N ARG A 33 -14.46 0.18 18.60
CA ARG A 33 -14.47 1.57 19.10
C ARG A 33 -13.24 2.39 18.70
N SER A 34 -12.09 1.73 18.46
CA SER A 34 -10.87 2.42 18.02
C SER A 34 -10.97 2.96 16.60
N PHE A 35 -11.90 2.42 15.81
CA PHE A 35 -12.19 2.82 14.43
C PHE A 35 -13.62 3.37 14.29
N GLY A 36 -14.20 3.87 15.38
CA GLY A 36 -15.55 4.41 15.41
C GLY A 36 -15.71 5.77 14.76
N ALA A 37 -14.61 6.41 14.31
CA ALA A 37 -14.69 7.68 13.60
C ALA A 37 -15.53 7.54 12.32
N LEU A 38 -16.39 8.53 12.06
CA LEU A 38 -17.27 8.56 10.89
C LEU A 38 -16.51 8.38 9.57
N ALA A 39 -15.26 8.85 9.51
CA ALA A 39 -14.40 8.69 8.35
C ALA A 39 -14.18 7.22 7.95
N TYR A 40 -14.02 6.33 8.94
CA TYR A 40 -13.87 4.89 8.67
C TYR A 40 -15.21 4.24 8.33
N GLN A 41 -16.28 4.61 9.04
CA GLN A 41 -17.61 4.03 8.88
C GLN A 41 -18.24 4.41 7.53
N GLN A 42 -18.07 5.63 7.09
CA GLN A 42 -18.61 6.13 5.81
C GLN A 42 -17.60 6.09 4.65
N GLY A 43 -16.39 5.63 4.89
CA GLY A 43 -15.37 5.41 3.88
C GLY A 43 -15.11 3.93 3.66
N PRO A 44 -13.92 3.44 4.09
CA PRO A 44 -13.51 2.07 3.78
C PRO A 44 -14.45 0.99 4.34
N PHE A 45 -15.03 1.20 5.53
CA PHE A 45 -15.86 0.16 6.18
C PHE A 45 -17.28 0.07 5.60
N LEU A 46 -17.71 1.06 4.84
CA LEU A 46 -18.95 0.97 4.08
C LEU A 46 -18.86 -0.08 2.96
N LEU A 47 -17.67 -0.23 2.36
CA LEU A 47 -17.42 -1.20 1.29
C LEU A 47 -17.13 -2.59 1.85
N CYS A 48 -16.25 -2.66 2.84
CA CYS A 48 -15.83 -3.91 3.46
C CYS A 48 -15.51 -3.66 4.94
N GLY A 49 -15.80 -4.62 5.80
CA GLY A 49 -15.57 -4.50 7.23
C GLY A 49 -14.09 -4.35 7.60
N LYS A 50 -13.85 -3.85 8.81
CA LYS A 50 -12.52 -3.62 9.39
C LYS A 50 -11.58 -4.82 9.24
N ASN A 51 -12.07 -6.01 9.57
CA ASN A 51 -11.27 -7.24 9.54
C ASN A 51 -10.87 -7.63 8.11
N TRP A 52 -11.73 -7.39 7.13
CA TRP A 52 -11.44 -7.64 5.73
C TRP A 52 -10.30 -6.75 5.23
N TRP A 53 -10.34 -5.45 5.53
CA TRP A 53 -9.26 -4.52 5.18
C TRP A 53 -7.96 -4.89 5.89
N GLY A 54 -8.03 -5.23 7.19
CA GLY A 54 -6.86 -5.67 7.94
C GLY A 54 -6.22 -6.93 7.34
N ALA A 55 -7.02 -7.93 7.00
CA ALA A 55 -6.54 -9.14 6.33
C ALA A 55 -5.96 -8.84 4.95
N ALA A 56 -6.60 -7.97 4.15
CA ALA A 56 -6.10 -7.58 2.84
C ALA A 56 -4.74 -6.89 2.93
N PHE A 57 -4.53 -5.99 3.88
CA PHE A 57 -3.23 -5.36 4.13
C PHE A 57 -2.16 -6.38 4.50
N VAL A 58 -2.45 -7.29 5.43
CA VAL A 58 -1.49 -8.31 5.87
C VAL A 58 -1.13 -9.26 4.73
N ILE A 59 -2.11 -9.83 4.05
CA ILE A 59 -1.89 -10.80 2.97
C ILE A 59 -1.12 -10.15 1.79
N ALA A 60 -1.58 -8.99 1.32
CA ALA A 60 -0.94 -8.30 0.21
C ALA A 60 0.51 -7.89 0.54
N SER A 61 0.78 -7.49 1.79
CA SER A 61 2.13 -7.15 2.24
C SER A 61 3.03 -8.37 2.34
N ILE A 62 2.55 -9.49 2.87
CA ILE A 62 3.31 -10.75 2.92
C ILE A 62 3.66 -11.20 1.50
N LEU A 63 2.70 -11.16 0.57
CA LEU A 63 2.96 -11.51 -0.83
C LEU A 63 4.03 -10.59 -1.45
N ALA A 64 3.95 -9.28 -1.22
CA ALA A 64 4.92 -8.33 -1.73
C ALA A 64 6.34 -8.52 -1.15
N LEU A 65 6.46 -8.99 0.10
CA LEU A 65 7.73 -9.22 0.77
C LEU A 65 8.34 -10.58 0.44
N THR A 66 7.53 -11.62 0.25
CA THR A 66 8.00 -12.99 0.07
C THR A 66 8.22 -13.36 -1.39
N ILE A 67 7.37 -12.89 -2.29
CA ILE A 67 7.46 -13.21 -3.72
C ILE A 67 8.36 -12.17 -4.40
N ARG A 68 9.49 -12.64 -4.92
CA ARG A 68 10.48 -11.78 -5.61
C ARG A 68 10.02 -11.25 -6.99
N HIS A 69 8.81 -11.57 -7.40
CA HIS A 69 8.27 -11.14 -8.67
C HIS A 69 7.57 -9.78 -8.55
N LEU A 70 7.77 -8.91 -9.53
CA LEU A 70 7.20 -7.53 -9.50
C LEU A 70 5.67 -7.51 -9.42
N THR A 71 5.01 -8.52 -9.99
CA THR A 71 3.55 -8.65 -9.96
C THR A 71 2.99 -8.84 -8.54
N ALA A 72 3.80 -9.34 -7.60
CA ALA A 72 3.38 -9.51 -6.22
C ALA A 72 3.16 -8.18 -5.46
N ILE A 73 3.70 -7.07 -5.98
CA ILE A 73 3.49 -5.73 -5.43
C ILE A 73 2.13 -5.17 -5.86
N PHE A 74 1.56 -5.67 -6.95
CA PHE A 74 0.31 -5.16 -7.52
C PHE A 74 -0.88 -5.27 -6.55
N PRO A 75 -1.13 -6.42 -5.88
CA PRO A 75 -2.18 -6.51 -4.87
C PRO A 75 -2.03 -5.49 -3.75
N LEU A 76 -0.79 -5.28 -3.28
CA LEU A 76 -0.52 -4.28 -2.23
C LEU A 76 -0.87 -2.87 -2.71
N MET A 77 -0.49 -2.52 -3.94
CA MET A 77 -0.85 -1.22 -4.53
C MET A 77 -2.37 -1.05 -4.63
N CYS A 78 -3.09 -2.08 -5.07
CA CYS A 78 -4.54 -2.05 -5.19
C CYS A 78 -5.23 -1.85 -3.82
N VAL A 79 -4.77 -2.55 -2.79
CA VAL A 79 -5.32 -2.42 -1.43
C VAL A 79 -5.08 -1.02 -0.87
N VAL A 80 -3.85 -0.51 -1.00
CA VAL A 80 -3.48 0.81 -0.49
C VAL A 80 -4.20 1.93 -1.26
N ALA A 81 -4.28 1.82 -2.58
CA ALA A 81 -4.99 2.78 -3.41
C ALA A 81 -6.50 2.76 -3.14
N GLY A 82 -7.11 1.58 -3.04
CA GLY A 82 -8.52 1.42 -2.69
C GLY A 82 -8.86 2.02 -1.34
N TRP A 83 -8.02 1.80 -0.34
CA TRP A 83 -8.15 2.46 0.97
C TRP A 83 -8.07 3.98 0.86
N GLY A 84 -7.08 4.49 0.13
CA GLY A 84 -6.89 5.93 -0.08
C GLY A 84 -8.09 6.58 -0.77
N ILE A 85 -8.62 5.96 -1.82
CA ILE A 85 -9.82 6.43 -2.53
C ILE A 85 -11.02 6.44 -1.59
N ALA A 86 -11.25 5.37 -0.83
CA ALA A 86 -12.36 5.30 0.11
C ALA A 86 -12.28 6.39 1.20
N MET A 87 -11.07 6.68 1.70
CA MET A 87 -10.86 7.78 2.66
C MET A 87 -11.04 9.16 2.03
N MET A 88 -10.70 9.34 0.75
CA MET A 88 -10.98 10.60 0.04
C MET A 88 -12.46 10.81 -0.19
N ILE A 89 -13.21 9.75 -0.50
CA ILE A 89 -14.67 9.82 -0.61
C ILE A 89 -15.28 10.22 0.75
N ALA A 90 -14.81 9.62 1.84
CA ALA A 90 -15.25 10.00 3.19
C ALA A 90 -14.93 11.47 3.50
N ALA A 91 -13.77 11.97 3.12
CA ALA A 91 -13.39 13.37 3.31
C ALA A 91 -14.26 14.35 2.49
N ALA A 92 -14.78 13.90 1.35
CA ALA A 92 -15.67 14.70 0.51
C ALA A 92 -17.13 14.68 0.98
N THR A 93 -17.55 13.66 1.74
CA THR A 93 -18.94 13.43 2.12
C THR A 93 -19.23 13.67 3.60
N VAL A 94 -18.20 13.69 4.44
CA VAL A 94 -18.33 13.84 5.89
C VAL A 94 -17.61 15.08 6.37
N ASP A 95 -18.34 15.97 7.01
CA ASP A 95 -17.76 17.18 7.59
C ASP A 95 -16.73 16.86 8.68
N GLY A 96 -15.62 17.58 8.67
CA GLY A 96 -14.56 17.44 9.67
C GLY A 96 -13.54 16.32 9.36
N VAL A 97 -13.71 15.56 8.29
CA VAL A 97 -12.69 14.59 7.84
C VAL A 97 -11.62 15.30 7.01
N SER A 98 -10.37 15.18 7.43
CA SER A 98 -9.26 15.76 6.69
C SER A 98 -8.97 14.98 5.40
N PRO A 99 -8.84 15.64 4.25
CA PRO A 99 -8.43 15.00 2.99
C PRO A 99 -7.04 14.36 3.07
N LEU A 100 -6.20 14.77 4.02
CA LEU A 100 -4.88 14.17 4.25
C LEU A 100 -4.96 12.67 4.57
N ALA A 101 -6.06 12.23 5.21
CA ALA A 101 -6.27 10.81 5.51
C ALA A 101 -6.32 9.91 4.25
N GLY A 102 -6.76 10.45 3.12
CA GLY A 102 -6.74 9.75 1.82
C GLY A 102 -5.47 10.00 1.02
N ILE A 103 -4.87 11.20 1.15
CA ILE A 103 -3.67 11.58 0.39
C ILE A 103 -2.48 10.69 0.79
N TYR A 104 -2.25 10.41 2.07
CA TYR A 104 -1.13 9.58 2.51
C TYR A 104 -1.12 8.17 1.88
N PRO A 105 -2.20 7.38 1.92
CA PRO A 105 -2.24 6.08 1.24
C PRO A 105 -2.02 6.20 -0.27
N MET A 106 -2.56 7.23 -0.91
CA MET A 106 -2.35 7.47 -2.33
C MET A 106 -0.87 7.73 -2.65
N MET A 107 -0.17 8.51 -1.83
CA MET A 107 1.27 8.73 -1.97
C MET A 107 2.07 7.42 -1.82
N VAL A 108 1.68 6.55 -0.89
CA VAL A 108 2.28 5.22 -0.73
C VAL A 108 2.05 4.37 -1.98
N ALA A 109 0.84 4.36 -2.53
CA ALA A 109 0.52 3.62 -3.75
C ALA A 109 1.36 4.12 -4.94
N VAL A 110 1.52 5.44 -5.10
CA VAL A 110 2.39 6.05 -6.12
C VAL A 110 3.85 5.67 -5.90
N ALA A 111 4.35 5.71 -4.66
CA ALA A 111 5.72 5.31 -4.35
C ALA A 111 5.99 3.83 -4.69
N LEU A 112 5.03 2.95 -4.45
CA LEU A 112 5.09 1.55 -4.85
C LEU A 112 5.08 1.40 -6.37
N LEU A 113 4.22 2.14 -7.08
CA LEU A 113 4.17 2.14 -8.55
C LEU A 113 5.50 2.58 -9.16
N VAL A 114 6.08 3.66 -8.66
CA VAL A 114 7.40 4.14 -9.08
C VAL A 114 8.46 3.07 -8.83
N SER A 115 8.42 2.40 -7.68
CA SER A 115 9.36 1.32 -7.35
C SER A 115 9.27 0.14 -8.32
N VAL A 116 8.05 -0.23 -8.74
CA VAL A 116 7.81 -1.27 -9.77
C VAL A 116 8.34 -0.83 -11.13
N SER A 117 8.03 0.39 -11.55
CA SER A 117 8.43 0.93 -12.84
C SER A 117 9.96 0.97 -12.99
N ILE A 118 10.68 1.37 -11.94
CA ILE A 118 12.15 1.40 -11.93
C ILE A 118 12.74 -0.01 -12.01
N ARG A 119 12.14 -1.01 -11.36
CA ARG A 119 12.61 -2.39 -11.39
C ARG A 119 12.31 -3.09 -12.71
N GLY A 120 11.16 -2.79 -13.32
CA GLY A 120 10.72 -3.35 -14.61
C GLY A 120 11.56 -2.88 -15.80
N PHE A 121 12.17 -1.70 -15.72
CA PHE A 121 12.97 -1.08 -16.76
C PHE A 121 14.44 -1.56 -16.78
N ARG A 122 14.69 -2.85 -16.55
CA ARG A 122 16.03 -3.41 -16.83
C ARG A 122 16.12 -3.76 -18.31
N PRO A 123 16.92 -3.03 -19.10
CA PRO A 123 17.13 -3.35 -20.49
C PRO A 123 17.72 -4.75 -20.63
N PRO A 124 17.26 -5.56 -21.60
CA PRO A 124 17.59 -6.99 -21.72
C PRO A 124 19.09 -7.29 -21.87
N HIS A 125 19.87 -6.35 -22.37
CA HIS A 125 21.32 -6.50 -22.51
C HIS A 125 22.10 -6.56 -21.18
N LEU A 126 21.56 -6.04 -20.08
CA LEU A 126 22.18 -6.16 -18.75
C LEU A 126 21.86 -7.50 -18.03
N ARG A 127 20.94 -8.30 -18.58
CA ARG A 127 20.67 -9.67 -18.12
C ARG A 127 21.73 -10.65 -18.61
N ARG A 128 22.29 -10.45 -19.80
CA ARG A 128 23.28 -11.37 -20.39
C ARG A 128 24.66 -11.24 -19.78
N ALA A 129 25.09 -10.04 -19.40
CA ALA A 129 26.41 -9.80 -18.80
C ALA A 129 26.62 -10.42 -17.39
N ARG A 130 25.63 -11.07 -16.80
CA ARG A 130 25.74 -11.76 -15.51
C ARG A 130 25.60 -13.28 -15.61
N ALA A 131 25.36 -13.81 -16.81
CA ALA A 131 25.25 -15.23 -17.10
C ALA A 131 26.52 -15.82 -17.75
N GLU A 132 27.51 -14.95 -18.06
CA GLU A 132 28.87 -15.28 -18.48
C GLU A 132 29.85 -15.00 -17.33
#